data_2c64599110707ce039dcfdd9ca79b330
#
_entry.id   2c64599110707ce039dcfdd9ca79b330
#
_cell.length_a   1.000
_cell.length_b   1.000
_cell.length_c   1.000
_cell.angle_alpha   90.00
_cell.angle_beta   90.00
_cell.angle_gamma   90.00
#
_symmetry.space_group_name_H-M   'P 1'
#
loop_
_entity.id
_entity.type
_entity.pdbx_description
1 polymer ?
#
loop_
_entity_poly.entity_id
_entity_poly.type
_entity_poly.pdbx_seq_one_letter_code
_entity_poly.pdbx_strand_id
1 'polypeptide(L)'
;KHGIQSTIHTGGPSIPGSGLIDKDVVLEADADIIGHINGGHTSLPEAHVCELCEKSSRAIEIVHNGNEKIAIAAAQAALQLKCPHRIILGTDGPAGSGVQPLGMLRMVSLLSSLGNIPAELVFCFATGNTARIRNLNCGLIEVGRAADFVFMDRAQHTAGRTLLESVQLGDIPGVGMVMIDGIVRCGRSRNTP
;
A
#
# COMPACT_ATOMS: atom_id res chain seq x y z
N LYS A 1 -8.39 27.12 0.13
CA LYS A 1 -8.10 25.69 -0.16
C LYS A 1 -8.60 25.43 -1.57
N HIS A 2 -7.72 24.95 -2.45
CA HIS A 2 -7.97 24.88 -3.90
C HIS A 2 -8.43 23.50 -4.36
N GLY A 3 -8.86 22.60 -3.45
CA GLY A 3 -9.28 21.25 -3.77
C GLY A 3 -8.16 20.32 -4.26
N ILE A 4 -6.90 20.73 -4.06
CA ILE A 4 -5.72 19.94 -4.42
C ILE A 4 -5.27 19.14 -3.19
N GLN A 5 -5.03 17.85 -3.39
CA GLN A 5 -4.46 16.97 -2.37
C GLN A 5 -2.94 17.05 -2.39
N SER A 6 -2.34 17.17 -1.22
CA SER A 6 -0.90 17.26 -1.04
C SER A 6 -0.31 15.94 -0.53
N THR A 7 0.91 15.62 -0.98
CA THR A 7 1.70 14.49 -0.48
C THR A 7 3.09 15.00 -0.13
N ILE A 8 3.62 14.64 1.04
CA ILE A 8 4.97 14.98 1.45
C ILE A 8 5.89 13.75 1.35
N HIS A 9 7.07 13.93 0.78
CA HIS A 9 8.15 12.95 0.82
C HIS A 9 8.65 12.76 2.25
N THR A 10 9.08 11.56 2.63
CA THR A 10 9.72 11.26 3.91
C THR A 10 11.06 10.58 3.73
N GLY A 11 11.99 10.81 4.65
CA GLY A 11 13.28 10.13 4.68
C GLY A 11 14.42 10.91 4.02
N GLY A 12 15.38 10.17 3.48
CA GLY A 12 16.60 10.74 2.91
C GLY A 12 16.36 11.66 1.71
N PRO A 13 17.32 12.54 1.39
CA PRO A 13 17.19 13.46 0.27
C PRO A 13 16.97 12.73 -1.05
N SER A 14 15.95 13.14 -1.82
CA SER A 14 15.68 12.60 -3.15
C SER A 14 16.44 13.32 -4.26
N ILE A 15 16.89 14.55 -4.00
CA ILE A 15 17.64 15.38 -4.96
C ILE A 15 18.89 15.96 -4.33
N PRO A 16 19.97 16.17 -5.10
CA PRO A 16 21.17 16.80 -4.58
C PRO A 16 20.88 18.18 -3.94
N GLY A 17 21.40 18.38 -2.75
CA GLY A 17 21.24 19.65 -2.00
C GLY A 17 19.96 19.76 -1.16
N SER A 18 19.04 18.77 -1.24
CA SER A 18 17.92 18.72 -0.30
C SER A 18 18.34 18.09 1.04
N GLY A 19 17.65 18.50 2.12
CA GLY A 19 17.85 17.94 3.46
C GLY A 19 17.03 16.67 3.72
N LEU A 20 17.26 16.07 4.87
CA LEU A 20 16.41 15.01 5.41
C LEU A 20 15.01 15.57 5.71
N ILE A 21 13.99 14.89 5.25
CA ILE A 21 12.60 15.17 5.62
C ILE A 21 12.23 14.23 6.78
N ASP A 22 12.51 14.70 7.97
CA ASP A 22 12.25 13.94 9.19
C ASP A 22 10.81 14.14 9.71
N LYS A 23 10.52 13.53 10.86
CA LYS A 23 9.20 13.57 11.47
C LYS A 23 8.72 15.00 11.79
N ASP A 24 9.63 15.89 12.18
CA ASP A 24 9.27 17.25 12.59
C ASP A 24 8.88 18.09 11.38
N VAL A 25 9.62 17.97 10.27
CA VAL A 25 9.27 18.57 8.98
C VAL A 25 7.93 18.04 8.46
N VAL A 26 7.70 16.73 8.57
CA VAL A 26 6.42 16.10 8.13
C VAL A 26 5.24 16.62 8.95
N LEU A 27 5.39 16.71 10.27
CA LEU A 27 4.35 17.25 11.16
C LEU A 27 4.07 18.73 10.92
N GLU A 28 5.11 19.54 10.69
CA GLU A 28 4.98 20.96 10.38
C GLU A 28 4.28 21.20 9.04
N ALA A 29 4.62 20.41 8.01
CA ALA A 29 4.02 20.53 6.68
C ALA A 29 2.54 20.14 6.66
N ASP A 30 2.11 19.24 7.53
CA ASP A 30 0.73 18.77 7.69
C ASP A 30 0.03 18.41 6.35
N ALA A 31 0.78 17.80 5.42
CA ALA A 31 0.27 17.38 4.12
C ALA A 31 -0.84 16.30 4.26
N ASP A 32 -1.74 16.21 3.29
CA ASP A 32 -2.86 15.26 3.33
C ASP A 32 -2.41 13.81 3.37
N ILE A 33 -1.26 13.51 2.75
CA ILE A 33 -0.67 12.17 2.70
C ILE A 33 0.80 12.24 3.11
N ILE A 34 1.19 11.41 4.08
CA ILE A 34 2.58 11.12 4.40
C ILE A 34 3.05 10.08 3.36
N GLY A 35 3.73 10.57 2.33
CA GLY A 35 4.14 9.78 1.18
C GLY A 35 5.27 8.81 1.53
N HIS A 36 5.20 7.59 0.99
CA HIS A 36 6.15 6.50 1.18
C HIS A 36 6.85 6.50 2.55
N ILE A 37 6.06 6.38 3.64
CA ILE A 37 6.55 6.48 5.03
C ILE A 37 7.71 5.51 5.32
N ASN A 38 7.77 4.41 4.60
CA ASN A 38 8.87 3.45 4.65
C ASN A 38 10.03 3.83 3.70
N GLY A 39 9.95 5.01 3.07
CA GLY A 39 11.00 5.65 2.28
C GLY A 39 11.54 4.84 1.11
N GLY A 40 12.37 5.49 0.29
CA GLY A 40 13.14 4.85 -0.78
C GLY A 40 14.46 4.25 -0.26
N HIS A 41 15.60 4.85 -0.64
CA HIS A 41 16.92 4.35 -0.24
C HIS A 41 17.17 4.41 1.26
N THR A 42 16.62 5.39 1.94
CA THR A 42 16.76 5.57 3.40
C THR A 42 15.44 6.00 4.00
N SER A 43 14.78 5.08 4.67
CA SER A 43 13.60 5.38 5.46
C SER A 43 13.95 6.12 6.75
N LEU A 44 12.95 6.77 7.33
CA LEU A 44 13.07 7.28 8.70
C LEU A 44 13.29 6.13 9.70
N PRO A 45 13.92 6.42 10.86
CA PRO A 45 13.99 5.46 11.96
C PRO A 45 12.58 5.02 12.39
N GLU A 46 12.44 3.76 12.79
CA GLU A 46 11.16 3.17 13.22
C GLU A 46 10.44 4.04 14.28
N ALA A 47 11.19 4.57 15.26
CA ALA A 47 10.63 5.44 16.30
C ALA A 47 9.97 6.70 15.72
N HIS A 48 10.55 7.31 14.68
CA HIS A 48 9.97 8.48 14.01
C HIS A 48 8.70 8.11 13.25
N VAL A 49 8.69 6.94 12.60
CA VAL A 49 7.52 6.42 11.89
C VAL A 49 6.36 6.15 12.84
N CYS A 50 6.62 5.51 13.99
CA CYS A 50 5.61 5.30 15.02
C CYS A 50 5.06 6.64 15.55
N GLU A 51 5.93 7.61 15.81
CA GLU A 51 5.54 8.95 16.26
C GLU A 51 4.66 9.69 15.23
N LEU A 52 4.97 9.57 13.93
CA LEU A 52 4.13 10.09 12.86
C LEU A 52 2.75 9.41 12.81
N CYS A 53 2.69 8.11 13.00
CA CYS A 53 1.43 7.38 13.08
C CYS A 53 0.57 7.87 14.25
N GLU A 54 1.19 8.18 15.39
CA GLU A 54 0.52 8.64 16.61
C GLU A 54 0.09 10.11 16.54
N LYS A 55 1.01 11.01 16.17
CA LYS A 55 0.80 12.46 16.25
C LYS A 55 0.09 13.07 15.05
N SER A 56 0.17 12.45 13.87
CA SER A 56 -0.54 12.91 12.68
C SER A 56 -1.89 12.21 12.55
N SER A 57 -2.88 12.90 11.99
CA SER A 57 -4.16 12.31 11.54
C SER A 57 -4.20 12.04 10.04
N ARG A 58 -3.12 12.33 9.31
CA ARG A 58 -3.04 12.27 7.86
C ARG A 58 -2.94 10.82 7.36
N ALA A 59 -3.21 10.62 6.07
CA ALA A 59 -3.04 9.33 5.45
C ALA A 59 -1.57 8.89 5.47
N ILE A 60 -1.34 7.58 5.54
CA ILE A 60 -0.01 6.96 5.62
C ILE A 60 0.15 6.10 4.38
N GLU A 61 1.04 6.50 3.49
CA GLU A 61 1.34 5.71 2.30
C GLU A 61 2.53 4.79 2.57
N ILE A 62 2.30 3.49 2.37
CA ILE A 62 3.33 2.44 2.43
C ILE A 62 3.58 1.96 1.02
N VAL A 63 4.85 1.80 0.63
CA VAL A 63 5.23 1.49 -0.74
C VAL A 63 6.09 0.25 -0.87
N HIS A 64 5.99 -0.42 -2.03
CA HIS A 64 6.78 -1.61 -2.33
C HIS A 64 8.29 -1.31 -2.45
N ASN A 65 8.66 -0.20 -3.08
CA ASN A 65 10.05 0.21 -3.27
C ASN A 65 10.63 0.92 -2.04
N GLY A 66 10.33 0.44 -0.85
CA GLY A 66 10.80 1.00 0.41
C GLY A 66 11.39 -0.04 1.35
N ASN A 67 11.69 0.37 2.57
CA ASN A 67 12.17 -0.52 3.62
C ASN A 67 11.03 -1.40 4.14
N GLU A 68 11.13 -2.70 3.93
CA GLU A 68 10.10 -3.68 4.29
C GLU A 68 9.85 -3.76 5.80
N LYS A 69 10.91 -3.67 6.60
CA LYS A 69 10.79 -3.65 8.07
C LYS A 69 9.97 -2.44 8.54
N ILE A 70 10.26 -1.29 7.98
CA ILE A 70 9.54 -0.05 8.32
C ILE A 70 8.09 -0.07 7.79
N ALA A 71 7.87 -0.68 6.63
CA ALA A 71 6.51 -0.91 6.12
C ALA A 71 5.64 -1.68 7.11
N ILE A 72 6.19 -2.78 7.65
CA ILE A 72 5.51 -3.60 8.66
C ILE A 72 5.30 -2.80 9.95
N ALA A 73 6.32 -2.09 10.44
CA ALA A 73 6.22 -1.29 11.65
C ALA A 73 5.14 -0.20 11.55
N ALA A 74 5.09 0.52 10.42
CA ALA A 74 4.07 1.55 10.17
C ALA A 74 2.64 0.97 10.15
N ALA A 75 2.46 -0.16 9.47
CA ALA A 75 1.16 -0.82 9.41
C ALA A 75 0.71 -1.33 10.79
N GLN A 76 1.62 -1.95 11.54
CA GLN A 76 1.33 -2.43 12.90
C GLN A 76 1.05 -1.29 13.87
N ALA A 77 1.80 -0.17 13.80
CA ALA A 77 1.53 1.02 14.60
C ALA A 77 0.13 1.58 14.33
N ALA A 78 -0.27 1.70 13.06
CA ALA A 78 -1.61 2.16 12.71
C ALA A 78 -2.72 1.22 13.20
N LEU A 79 -2.48 -0.10 13.22
CA LEU A 79 -3.42 -1.07 13.80
C LEU A 79 -3.57 -0.92 15.31
N GLN A 80 -2.45 -0.79 16.02
CA GLN A 80 -2.44 -0.59 17.48
C GLN A 80 -3.18 0.70 17.86
N LEU A 81 -3.01 1.76 17.07
CA LEU A 81 -3.69 3.04 17.22
C LEU A 81 -5.15 3.02 16.72
N LYS A 82 -5.66 1.88 16.26
CA LYS A 82 -7.02 1.68 15.71
C LYS A 82 -7.35 2.60 14.54
N CYS A 83 -6.35 2.95 13.73
CA CYS A 83 -6.50 3.81 12.55
C CYS A 83 -6.06 3.16 11.21
N PRO A 84 -6.36 1.85 10.96
CA PRO A 84 -5.96 1.18 9.73
C PRO A 84 -6.58 1.81 8.47
N HIS A 85 -7.68 2.54 8.61
CA HIS A 85 -8.34 3.29 7.53
C HIS A 85 -7.47 4.41 6.94
N ARG A 86 -6.40 4.81 7.62
CA ARG A 86 -5.43 5.81 7.15
C ARG A 86 -4.37 5.23 6.23
N ILE A 87 -4.19 3.90 6.22
CA ILE A 87 -3.15 3.25 5.41
C ILE A 87 -3.60 3.15 3.96
N ILE A 88 -2.73 3.56 3.05
CA ILE A 88 -2.85 3.31 1.62
C ILE A 88 -1.57 2.64 1.11
N LEU A 89 -1.69 1.87 0.04
CA LEU A 89 -0.55 1.20 -0.58
C LEU A 89 -0.23 1.80 -1.94
N GLY A 90 1.08 1.86 -2.23
CA GLY A 90 1.64 2.24 -3.52
C GLY A 90 2.82 1.35 -3.90
N THR A 91 3.35 1.52 -5.09
CA THR A 91 4.58 0.84 -5.51
C THR A 91 5.81 1.72 -5.40
N ASP A 92 5.63 3.03 -5.50
CA ASP A 92 6.71 4.01 -5.69
C ASP A 92 7.61 3.62 -6.89
N GLY A 93 7.03 3.00 -7.91
CA GLY A 93 7.73 2.64 -9.14
C GLY A 93 7.63 3.76 -10.18
N PRO A 94 8.71 3.98 -10.95
CA PRO A 94 9.94 3.18 -11.03
C PRO A 94 11.08 3.60 -10.09
N ALA A 95 10.92 4.50 -9.19
CA ALA A 95 11.82 5.03 -8.13
C ALA A 95 13.24 4.42 -8.03
N GLY A 96 13.99 4.42 -9.12
CA GLY A 96 15.37 3.91 -9.18
C GLY A 96 15.52 2.39 -9.30
N SER A 97 14.51 1.60 -8.94
CA SER A 97 14.53 0.12 -9.01
C SER A 97 13.76 -0.45 -10.20
N GLY A 98 13.22 0.42 -11.07
CA GLY A 98 12.41 0.03 -12.22
C GLY A 98 10.97 -0.37 -11.86
N VAL A 99 10.24 -0.80 -12.88
CA VAL A 99 8.85 -1.29 -12.70
C VAL A 99 8.88 -2.69 -12.11
N GLN A 100 8.25 -2.88 -10.97
CA GLN A 100 8.15 -4.17 -10.30
C GLN A 100 6.84 -4.87 -10.68
N PRO A 101 6.89 -5.92 -11.52
CA PRO A 101 5.70 -6.72 -11.81
C PRO A 101 5.09 -7.27 -10.51
N LEU A 102 3.77 -7.20 -10.41
CA LEU A 102 3.03 -7.65 -9.23
C LEU A 102 3.40 -6.94 -7.92
N GLY A 103 4.04 -5.75 -7.97
CA GLY A 103 4.48 -5.02 -6.77
C GLY A 103 3.38 -4.82 -5.73
N MET A 104 2.16 -4.48 -6.15
CA MET A 104 1.02 -4.36 -5.24
C MET A 104 0.64 -5.69 -4.57
N LEU A 105 0.60 -6.79 -5.32
CA LEU A 105 0.29 -8.11 -4.77
C LEU A 105 1.41 -8.60 -3.83
N ARG A 106 2.68 -8.28 -4.15
CA ARG A 106 3.81 -8.56 -3.25
C ARG A 106 3.70 -7.79 -1.95
N MET A 107 3.28 -6.52 -2.01
CA MET A 107 3.07 -5.71 -0.82
C MET A 107 1.95 -6.24 0.06
N VAL A 108 0.84 -6.68 -0.57
CA VAL A 108 -0.27 -7.34 0.14
C VAL A 108 0.22 -8.63 0.82
N SER A 109 0.96 -9.47 0.11
CA SER A 109 1.53 -10.70 0.68
C SER A 109 2.52 -10.42 1.82
N LEU A 110 3.42 -9.45 1.66
CA LEU A 110 4.40 -9.06 2.67
C LEU A 110 3.72 -8.61 3.98
N LEU A 111 2.81 -7.66 3.90
CA LEU A 111 2.12 -7.13 5.09
C LEU A 111 1.25 -8.19 5.76
N SER A 112 0.62 -9.07 4.97
CA SER A 112 -0.22 -10.12 5.51
C SER A 112 0.60 -11.22 6.17
N SER A 113 1.66 -11.72 5.52
CA SER A 113 2.46 -12.84 6.02
C SER A 113 3.45 -12.40 7.11
N LEU A 114 4.41 -11.54 6.77
CA LEU A 114 5.46 -11.09 7.71
C LEU A 114 4.94 -10.05 8.71
N GLY A 115 4.00 -9.21 8.30
CA GLY A 115 3.35 -8.23 9.17
C GLY A 115 2.28 -8.83 10.08
N ASN A 116 1.86 -10.07 9.81
CA ASN A 116 0.78 -10.77 10.52
C ASN A 116 -0.52 -9.97 10.57
N ILE A 117 -0.86 -9.31 9.45
CA ILE A 117 -2.08 -8.51 9.30
C ILE A 117 -3.10 -9.33 8.50
N PRO A 118 -4.39 -9.38 8.92
CA PRO A 118 -5.40 -10.10 8.17
C PRO A 118 -5.41 -9.70 6.68
N ALA A 119 -5.36 -10.68 5.77
CA ALA A 119 -5.20 -10.42 4.35
C ALA A 119 -6.33 -9.55 3.77
N GLU A 120 -7.58 -9.78 4.22
CA GLU A 120 -8.74 -8.98 3.84
C GLU A 120 -8.56 -7.49 4.18
N LEU A 121 -7.92 -7.18 5.31
CA LEU A 121 -7.65 -5.81 5.70
C LEU A 121 -6.56 -5.18 4.83
N VAL A 122 -5.51 -5.94 4.50
CA VAL A 122 -4.43 -5.46 3.63
C VAL A 122 -4.93 -5.19 2.21
N PHE A 123 -5.84 -6.00 1.69
CA PHE A 123 -6.51 -5.69 0.42
C PHE A 123 -7.29 -4.37 0.49
N CYS A 124 -7.93 -4.05 1.61
CA CYS A 124 -8.58 -2.75 1.78
C CYS A 124 -7.60 -1.57 1.70
N PHE A 125 -6.36 -1.73 2.17
CA PHE A 125 -5.33 -0.69 2.06
C PHE A 125 -5.01 -0.37 0.59
N ALA A 126 -4.94 -1.40 -0.27
CA ALA A 126 -4.66 -1.27 -1.69
C ALA A 126 -5.87 -0.77 -2.51
N THR A 127 -7.09 -0.92 -2.02
CA THR A 127 -8.33 -0.66 -2.76
C THR A 127 -9.18 0.44 -2.11
N GLY A 128 -10.07 0.09 -1.20
CA GLY A 128 -11.06 1.00 -0.62
C GLY A 128 -10.46 2.18 0.14
N ASN A 129 -9.37 2.00 0.89
CA ASN A 129 -8.69 3.10 1.58
C ASN A 129 -8.06 4.06 0.58
N THR A 130 -7.32 3.51 -0.40
CA THR A 130 -6.70 4.30 -1.48
C THR A 130 -7.77 5.09 -2.25
N ALA A 131 -8.88 4.43 -2.60
CA ALA A 131 -9.98 5.07 -3.31
C ALA A 131 -10.58 6.25 -2.53
N ARG A 132 -10.85 6.06 -1.24
CA ARG A 132 -11.42 7.12 -0.38
C ARG A 132 -10.45 8.28 -0.18
N ILE A 133 -9.19 7.97 0.15
CA ILE A 133 -8.19 8.99 0.47
C ILE A 133 -7.82 9.79 -0.77
N ARG A 134 -7.67 9.15 -1.93
CA ARG A 134 -7.31 9.81 -3.19
C ARG A 134 -8.52 10.26 -4.02
N ASN A 135 -9.73 10.09 -3.49
CA ASN A 135 -11.00 10.45 -4.14
C ASN A 135 -11.13 9.86 -5.56
N LEU A 136 -10.88 8.54 -5.67
CA LEU A 136 -10.96 7.83 -6.95
C LEU A 136 -12.36 7.27 -7.18
N ASN A 137 -12.78 7.18 -8.45
CA ASN A 137 -14.05 6.55 -8.87
C ASN A 137 -13.89 5.02 -9.06
N CYS A 138 -12.98 4.38 -8.38
CA CYS A 138 -12.71 2.94 -8.42
C CYS A 138 -12.33 2.41 -7.03
N GLY A 139 -11.94 1.15 -6.91
CA GLY A 139 -11.44 0.54 -5.67
C GLY A 139 -12.49 0.20 -4.62
N LEU A 140 -13.77 0.43 -4.91
CA LEU A 140 -14.93 0.06 -4.10
C LEU A 140 -16.00 -0.55 -5.01
N ILE A 141 -16.65 -1.61 -4.56
CA ILE A 141 -17.77 -2.24 -5.27
C ILE A 141 -19.06 -1.52 -4.85
N GLU A 142 -19.42 -0.50 -5.59
CA GLU A 142 -20.62 0.32 -5.36
C GLU A 142 -21.28 0.68 -6.70
N VAL A 143 -22.59 0.82 -6.69
CA VAL A 143 -23.34 1.25 -7.88
C VAL A 143 -22.89 2.66 -8.30
N GLY A 144 -22.60 2.83 -9.59
CA GLY A 144 -22.15 4.11 -10.15
C GLY A 144 -20.64 4.32 -10.17
N ARG A 145 -19.85 3.39 -9.64
CA ARG A 145 -18.40 3.40 -9.77
C ARG A 145 -17.93 2.69 -11.03
N ALA A 146 -16.68 2.94 -11.42
CA ALA A 146 -16.03 2.23 -12.52
C ALA A 146 -16.05 0.71 -12.26
N ALA A 147 -16.40 -0.05 -13.29
CA ALA A 147 -16.42 -1.50 -13.21
C ALA A 147 -15.01 -2.08 -13.43
N ASP A 148 -14.11 -1.75 -12.49
CA ASP A 148 -12.70 -2.18 -12.46
C ASP A 148 -12.54 -3.29 -11.42
N PHE A 149 -12.29 -4.52 -11.89
CA PHE A 149 -12.20 -5.69 -11.04
C PHE A 149 -10.95 -6.50 -11.33
N VAL A 150 -10.34 -7.03 -10.28
CA VAL A 150 -9.36 -8.11 -10.36
C VAL A 150 -9.95 -9.32 -9.66
N PHE A 151 -10.18 -10.38 -10.43
CA PHE A 151 -10.64 -11.68 -9.90
C PHE A 151 -9.41 -12.51 -9.58
N MET A 152 -9.30 -12.92 -8.34
CA MET A 152 -8.14 -13.66 -7.85
C MET A 152 -8.57 -14.98 -7.20
N ASP A 153 -7.67 -15.95 -7.24
CA ASP A 153 -7.77 -17.19 -6.53
C ASP A 153 -6.48 -17.45 -5.74
N ARG A 154 -6.48 -18.47 -4.91
CA ARG A 154 -5.25 -18.94 -4.24
C ARG A 154 -4.17 -19.27 -5.29
N ALA A 155 -2.92 -19.18 -4.90
CA ALA A 155 -1.84 -19.60 -5.78
C ALA A 155 -1.91 -21.10 -6.07
N GLN A 156 -1.59 -21.52 -7.28
CA GLN A 156 -1.51 -22.94 -7.63
C GLN A 156 -0.45 -23.62 -6.75
N HIS A 157 -0.77 -24.79 -6.21
CA HIS A 157 0.08 -25.59 -5.32
C HIS A 157 0.36 -24.96 -3.94
N THR A 158 -0.33 -23.89 -3.55
CA THR A 158 -0.26 -23.34 -2.20
C THR A 158 -0.74 -24.36 -1.16
N ALA A 159 -0.22 -24.28 0.06
CA ALA A 159 -0.77 -24.98 1.22
C ALA A 159 -2.07 -24.34 1.76
N GLY A 160 -2.35 -23.08 1.40
CA GLY A 160 -3.56 -22.38 1.78
C GLY A 160 -4.81 -22.95 1.08
N ARG A 161 -5.91 -23.08 1.81
CA ARG A 161 -7.19 -23.59 1.28
C ARG A 161 -8.00 -22.52 0.57
N THR A 162 -7.75 -21.26 0.90
CA THR A 162 -8.43 -20.09 0.33
C THR A 162 -7.41 -19.08 -0.18
N LEU A 163 -7.87 -18.09 -0.96
CA LEU A 163 -7.06 -16.93 -1.37
C LEU A 163 -6.41 -16.24 -0.16
N LEU A 164 -7.19 -15.96 0.87
CA LEU A 164 -6.71 -15.21 2.04
C LEU A 164 -5.67 -16.00 2.84
N GLU A 165 -5.91 -17.31 3.04
CA GLU A 165 -4.92 -18.19 3.66
C GLU A 165 -3.62 -18.27 2.85
N SER A 166 -3.70 -18.37 1.52
CA SER A 166 -2.54 -18.38 0.63
C SER A 166 -1.70 -17.11 0.78
N VAL A 167 -2.35 -15.95 0.79
CA VAL A 167 -1.68 -14.64 0.99
C VAL A 167 -1.04 -14.55 2.37
N GLN A 168 -1.71 -15.04 3.42
CA GLN A 168 -1.15 -15.08 4.78
C GLN A 168 0.07 -16.02 4.91
N LEU A 169 0.17 -17.03 4.07
CA LEU A 169 1.36 -17.89 3.97
C LEU A 169 2.51 -17.25 3.20
N GLY A 170 2.30 -16.09 2.58
CA GLY A 170 3.30 -15.38 1.80
C GLY A 170 3.25 -15.64 0.29
N ASP A 171 2.27 -16.37 -0.18
CA ASP A 171 2.10 -16.63 -1.61
C ASP A 171 1.55 -15.40 -2.33
N ILE A 172 1.90 -15.28 -3.60
CA ILE A 172 1.31 -14.29 -4.50
C ILE A 172 0.05 -14.90 -5.12
N PRO A 173 -1.11 -14.24 -4.98
CA PRO A 173 -2.36 -14.80 -5.49
C PRO A 173 -2.34 -14.99 -7.01
N GLY A 174 -3.06 -15.98 -7.49
CA GLY A 174 -3.33 -16.19 -8.90
C GLY A 174 -4.35 -15.18 -9.41
N VAL A 175 -4.07 -14.51 -10.52
CA VAL A 175 -5.02 -13.61 -11.18
C VAL A 175 -5.82 -14.40 -12.19
N GLY A 176 -7.12 -14.56 -11.94
CA GLY A 176 -8.06 -15.26 -12.83
C GLY A 176 -8.53 -14.39 -13.98
N MET A 177 -8.78 -13.10 -13.71
CA MET A 177 -9.25 -12.15 -14.73
C MET A 177 -9.01 -10.71 -14.26
N VAL A 178 -8.76 -9.82 -15.21
CA VAL A 178 -8.75 -8.36 -15.00
C VAL A 178 -9.80 -7.72 -15.90
N MET A 179 -10.68 -6.94 -15.31
CA MET A 179 -11.70 -6.15 -15.99
C MET A 179 -11.45 -4.67 -15.73
N ILE A 180 -11.53 -3.84 -16.76
CA ILE A 180 -11.42 -2.38 -16.68
C ILE A 180 -12.58 -1.79 -17.48
N ASP A 181 -13.32 -0.88 -16.87
CA ASP A 181 -14.54 -0.27 -17.45
C ASP A 181 -15.55 -1.32 -17.94
N GLY A 182 -15.72 -2.41 -17.20
CA GLY A 182 -16.60 -3.50 -17.57
C GLY A 182 -16.10 -4.40 -18.71
N ILE A 183 -14.89 -4.16 -19.24
CA ILE A 183 -14.30 -4.92 -20.35
C ILE A 183 -13.17 -5.83 -19.81
N VAL A 184 -13.24 -7.13 -20.12
CA VAL A 184 -12.16 -8.05 -19.78
C VAL A 184 -10.90 -7.71 -20.56
N ARG A 185 -9.82 -7.40 -19.86
CA ARG A 185 -8.51 -7.01 -20.43
C ARG A 185 -7.48 -8.12 -20.40
N CYS A 186 -7.49 -8.92 -19.35
CA CYS A 186 -6.61 -10.07 -19.19
C CYS A 186 -7.38 -11.27 -18.67
N GLY A 187 -7.00 -12.44 -19.15
CA GLY A 187 -7.47 -13.72 -18.65
C GLY A 187 -6.55 -14.29 -17.56
N ARG A 188 -6.70 -15.56 -17.33
CA ARG A 188 -6.04 -16.36 -16.29
C ARG A 188 -4.51 -16.33 -16.35
N SER A 189 -3.86 -16.05 -15.23
CA SER A 189 -2.41 -16.17 -15.08
C SER A 189 -1.96 -17.63 -14.85
N ARG A 190 -0.66 -17.90 -15.04
CA ARG A 190 -0.09 -19.25 -14.92
C ARG A 190 -0.24 -19.88 -13.55
N ASN A 191 -0.22 -19.08 -12.49
CA ASN A 191 -0.30 -19.54 -11.11
C ASN A 191 -1.73 -19.60 -10.55
N THR A 192 -2.73 -19.47 -11.42
CA THR A 192 -4.14 -19.61 -11.05
C THR A 192 -4.58 -21.06 -11.24
N PRO A 193 -5.25 -21.71 -10.27
CA PRO A 193 -5.78 -23.07 -10.36
C PRO A 193 -6.72 -23.31 -11.53
#